data_0b9d900c7decb38e181c525ee78b88c8
#
_entry.id   0b9d900c7decb38e181c525ee78b88c8
#
_cell.length_a   1.000
_cell.length_b   1.000
_cell.length_c   1.000
_cell.angle_alpha   90.00
_cell.angle_beta   90.00
_cell.angle_gamma   90.00
#
_symmetry.space_group_name_H-M   'P 1'
#
loop_
_entity.id
_entity.type
_entity.pdbx_description
1 polymer ?
#
loop_
_entity_poly.entity_id
_entity_poly.type
_entity_poly.pdbx_seq_one_letter_code
_entity_poly.pdbx_strand_id
1 'polypeptide(L)'
;MLKYCLIPILVAGALLPGKAFAWDEEGHRIIALIADHYLDPAVKQKVDAMLAADKDTLTQHDIASEAVWADAHRDLDRKKAQQRLAVTDSWHSVMLELDHPDMKSACTEPTLPAGTPASQGPADCAVDKVNQFAAELSSKTASAGEKLLALKYLLNLVADLHQPLYVSDDHNDGGEQTLVSGGGGEPGTLRHYWDSEFIDYLGDDPKPIADDIADGVRQSKTFDKMSKGTPSDWTLEAFGLAKEHAYGKLPAKRPDGSYELPPDYVTDSIETIRLQLARAGVRLAAILNHSLGAKG
;
A
#
# COMPACT_ATOMS: atom_id res chain seq x y z
N MET A 1 -22.25 -52.48 32.66
CA MET A 1 -21.04 -51.64 32.56
C MET A 1 -21.02 -50.94 31.22
N LEU A 2 -21.47 -49.70 31.16
CA LEU A 2 -21.54 -48.92 29.92
C LEU A 2 -20.23 -48.12 29.79
N LYS A 3 -19.43 -48.42 28.77
CA LYS A 3 -18.18 -47.67 28.48
C LYS A 3 -18.56 -46.47 27.62
N TYR A 4 -18.43 -45.27 28.20
CA TYR A 4 -18.52 -44.02 27.48
C TYR A 4 -17.21 -43.79 26.70
N CYS A 5 -17.30 -43.82 25.37
CA CYS A 5 -16.24 -43.38 24.46
C CYS A 5 -16.31 -41.86 24.37
N LEU A 6 -15.37 -41.14 24.99
CA LEU A 6 -15.17 -39.70 24.77
C LEU A 6 -14.46 -39.52 23.42
N ILE A 7 -15.18 -38.95 22.45
CA ILE A 7 -14.60 -38.49 21.19
C ILE A 7 -14.05 -37.08 21.44
N PRO A 8 -12.76 -36.81 21.22
CA PRO A 8 -12.25 -35.46 21.28
C PRO A 8 -12.81 -34.64 20.10
N ILE A 9 -13.56 -33.59 20.41
CA ILE A 9 -13.98 -32.59 19.43
C ILE A 9 -12.73 -31.76 19.11
N LEU A 10 -12.14 -31.99 17.94
CA LEU A 10 -11.14 -31.08 17.36
C LEU A 10 -11.89 -29.80 16.96
N VAL A 11 -11.77 -28.75 17.76
CA VAL A 11 -12.16 -27.40 17.35
C VAL A 11 -11.11 -26.93 16.35
N ALA A 12 -11.37 -27.13 15.06
CA ALA A 12 -10.65 -26.42 14.02
C ALA A 12 -11.03 -24.93 14.15
N GLY A 13 -10.15 -24.15 14.76
CA GLY A 13 -10.26 -22.70 14.73
C GLY A 13 -10.23 -22.25 13.27
N ALA A 14 -11.35 -21.80 12.74
CA ALA A 14 -11.39 -21.11 11.47
C ALA A 14 -10.59 -19.80 11.67
N LEU A 15 -9.37 -19.75 11.14
CA LEU A 15 -8.64 -18.51 10.91
C LEU A 15 -9.54 -17.69 9.98
N LEU A 16 -10.20 -16.68 10.52
CA LEU A 16 -10.86 -15.67 9.70
C LEU A 16 -9.73 -15.01 8.91
N PRO A 17 -9.82 -14.95 7.56
CA PRO A 17 -8.80 -14.25 6.79
C PRO A 17 -8.72 -12.82 7.30
N GLY A 18 -7.55 -12.42 7.78
CA GLY A 18 -7.24 -11.04 8.12
C GLY A 18 -7.54 -10.16 6.92
N LYS A 19 -7.93 -8.93 7.17
CA LYS A 19 -8.15 -7.94 6.11
C LYS A 19 -6.78 -7.68 5.45
N ALA A 20 -6.63 -8.03 4.18
CA ALA A 20 -5.42 -7.69 3.43
C ALA A 20 -5.49 -6.20 3.05
N PHE A 21 -4.68 -5.39 3.71
CA PHE A 21 -4.37 -4.01 3.34
C PHE A 21 -2.92 -3.98 2.85
N ALA A 22 -2.56 -3.12 1.89
CA ALA A 22 -1.19 -3.06 1.35
C ALA A 22 -0.16 -2.67 2.43
N TRP A 23 -0.34 -1.52 3.03
CA TRP A 23 0.10 -1.18 4.36
C TRP A 23 -1.16 -1.19 5.22
N ASP A 24 -1.05 -1.37 6.51
CA ASP A 24 -2.19 -1.07 7.37
C ASP A 24 -2.53 0.43 7.34
N GLU A 25 -3.56 0.82 8.09
CA GLU A 25 -3.98 2.22 8.13
C GLU A 25 -2.84 3.15 8.56
N GLU A 26 -1.93 2.68 9.42
CA GLU A 26 -0.82 3.47 9.95
C GLU A 26 0.24 3.74 8.89
N GLY A 27 0.64 2.73 8.13
CA GLY A 27 1.60 2.90 7.03
C GLY A 27 1.13 3.89 5.97
N HIS A 28 -0.15 3.84 5.58
CA HIS A 28 -0.76 4.80 4.66
C HIS A 28 -0.74 6.23 5.23
N ARG A 29 -1.07 6.40 6.52
CA ARG A 29 -1.06 7.69 7.21
C ARG A 29 0.36 8.27 7.27
N ILE A 30 1.36 7.45 7.60
CA ILE A 30 2.78 7.86 7.61
C ILE A 30 3.19 8.37 6.24
N ILE A 31 2.88 7.65 5.16
CA ILE A 31 3.24 8.02 3.79
C ILE A 31 2.60 9.36 3.39
N ALA A 32 1.31 9.55 3.69
CA ALA A 32 0.61 10.79 3.40
C ALA A 32 1.20 11.99 4.18
N LEU A 33 1.56 11.80 5.45
CA LEU A 33 2.21 12.81 6.26
C LEU A 33 3.62 13.13 5.76
N ILE A 34 4.40 12.14 5.33
CA ILE A 34 5.70 12.39 4.67
C ILE A 34 5.49 13.24 3.40
N ALA A 35 4.48 12.89 2.58
CA ALA A 35 4.18 13.68 1.39
C ALA A 35 3.82 15.12 1.73
N ASP A 36 3.02 15.36 2.76
CA ASP A 36 2.63 16.69 3.23
C ASP A 36 3.82 17.58 3.54
N HIS A 37 4.91 17.03 4.08
CA HIS A 37 6.17 17.75 4.32
C HIS A 37 6.87 18.30 3.07
N TYR A 38 6.57 17.70 1.90
CA TYR A 38 7.23 18.02 0.62
C TYR A 38 6.29 18.65 -0.40
N LEU A 39 5.04 18.94 -0.02
CA LEU A 39 4.14 19.70 -0.88
C LEU A 39 4.59 21.15 -0.99
N ASP A 40 4.59 21.68 -2.21
CA ASP A 40 4.71 23.12 -2.42
C ASP A 40 3.58 23.85 -1.66
N PRO A 41 3.83 25.01 -1.02
CA PRO A 41 2.82 25.68 -0.19
C PRO A 41 1.49 25.93 -0.92
N ALA A 42 1.54 26.27 -2.21
CA ALA A 42 0.34 26.49 -3.01
C ALA A 42 -0.38 25.17 -3.35
N VAL A 43 0.35 24.05 -3.47
CA VAL A 43 -0.21 22.72 -3.70
C VAL A 43 -0.85 22.21 -2.42
N LYS A 44 -0.17 22.36 -1.27
CA LYS A 44 -0.75 22.01 0.02
C LYS A 44 -2.09 22.70 0.26
N GLN A 45 -2.18 24.01 0.03
CA GLN A 45 -3.44 24.75 0.16
C GLN A 45 -4.55 24.17 -0.76
N LYS A 46 -4.20 23.74 -1.98
CA LYS A 46 -5.16 23.10 -2.89
C LYS A 46 -5.61 21.73 -2.39
N VAL A 47 -4.68 20.91 -1.93
CA VAL A 47 -4.99 19.59 -1.35
C VAL A 47 -5.92 19.76 -0.15
N ASP A 48 -5.57 20.62 0.81
CA ASP A 48 -6.37 20.89 2.00
C ASP A 48 -7.78 21.37 1.61
N ALA A 49 -7.88 22.28 0.63
CA ALA A 49 -9.18 22.81 0.17
C ALA A 49 -10.03 21.73 -0.55
N MET A 50 -9.39 20.83 -1.32
CA MET A 50 -10.10 19.72 -1.98
C MET A 50 -10.64 18.73 -0.96
N LEU A 51 -9.84 18.34 0.03
CA LEU A 51 -10.24 17.41 1.09
C LEU A 51 -11.34 18.03 1.98
N ALA A 52 -11.20 19.30 2.36
CA ALA A 52 -12.22 20.01 3.14
C ALA A 52 -13.58 20.14 2.40
N ALA A 53 -13.60 20.04 1.08
CA ALA A 53 -14.82 20.08 0.28
C ALA A 53 -15.49 18.69 0.13
N ASP A 54 -14.85 17.60 0.59
CA ASP A 54 -15.41 16.27 0.57
C ASP A 54 -16.67 16.21 1.46
N LYS A 55 -17.61 15.41 1.04
CA LYS A 55 -18.89 15.15 1.77
C LYS A 55 -19.02 13.69 2.16
N ASP A 56 -18.05 12.88 1.79
CA ASP A 56 -17.95 11.48 2.23
C ASP A 56 -17.72 11.46 3.75
N THR A 57 -18.18 10.45 4.42
CA THR A 57 -18.09 10.30 5.88
C THR A 57 -17.33 9.04 6.31
N LEU A 58 -16.65 8.37 5.37
CA LEU A 58 -15.87 7.16 5.67
C LEU A 58 -14.60 7.50 6.44
N THR A 59 -14.01 8.67 6.17
CA THR A 59 -12.77 9.15 6.77
C THR A 59 -12.91 10.59 7.22
N GLN A 60 -11.96 11.10 7.99
CA GLN A 60 -11.84 12.54 8.25
C GLN A 60 -11.17 13.21 7.05
N HIS A 61 -11.48 14.50 6.83
CA HIS A 61 -11.08 15.24 5.62
C HIS A 61 -9.69 15.90 5.77
N ASP A 62 -8.71 15.16 6.26
CA ASP A 62 -7.30 15.51 6.29
C ASP A 62 -6.46 14.51 5.49
N ILE A 63 -5.26 14.88 5.10
CA ILE A 63 -4.44 14.09 4.19
C ILE A 63 -4.11 12.69 4.73
N ALA A 64 -3.89 12.57 6.05
CA ALA A 64 -3.56 11.29 6.68
C ALA A 64 -4.78 10.38 6.76
N SER A 65 -5.95 10.92 7.13
CA SER A 65 -7.19 10.15 7.21
C SER A 65 -7.69 9.73 5.84
N GLU A 66 -7.57 10.58 4.82
CA GLU A 66 -8.00 10.25 3.46
C GLU A 66 -7.09 9.23 2.76
N ALA A 67 -5.86 9.02 3.24
CA ALA A 67 -4.96 8.00 2.70
C ALA A 67 -5.49 6.56 2.88
N VAL A 68 -6.40 6.33 3.84
CA VAL A 68 -7.03 5.03 4.08
C VAL A 68 -8.44 4.93 3.48
N TRP A 69 -8.91 5.98 2.82
CA TRP A 69 -10.28 6.02 2.29
C TRP A 69 -10.53 4.94 1.21
N ALA A 70 -9.59 4.69 0.31
CA ALA A 70 -9.78 3.74 -0.78
C ALA A 70 -9.97 2.31 -0.26
N ASP A 71 -9.26 1.93 0.79
CA ASP A 71 -9.42 0.65 1.48
C ASP A 71 -10.77 0.56 2.20
N ALA A 72 -11.13 1.60 2.93
CA ALA A 72 -12.43 1.66 3.62
C ALA A 72 -13.59 1.60 2.62
N HIS A 73 -13.48 2.26 1.46
CA HIS A 73 -14.45 2.22 0.38
C HIS A 73 -14.54 0.83 -0.24
N ARG A 74 -13.41 0.21 -0.56
CA ARG A 74 -13.32 -1.16 -1.06
C ARG A 74 -14.01 -2.17 -0.12
N ASP A 75 -13.74 -2.07 1.18
CA ASP A 75 -14.36 -2.92 2.19
C ASP A 75 -15.87 -2.70 2.30
N LEU A 76 -16.32 -1.45 2.15
CA LEU A 76 -17.75 -1.13 2.13
C LEU A 76 -18.44 -1.73 0.91
N ASP A 77 -17.81 -1.70 -0.25
CA ASP A 77 -18.34 -2.28 -1.49
C ASP A 77 -18.40 -3.81 -1.41
N ARG A 78 -17.39 -4.47 -0.86
CA ARG A 78 -17.42 -5.92 -0.57
C ARG A 78 -18.61 -6.28 0.32
N LYS A 79 -18.86 -5.51 1.38
CA LYS A 79 -19.98 -5.73 2.30
C LYS A 79 -21.34 -5.51 1.64
N LYS A 80 -21.51 -4.42 0.88
CA LYS A 80 -22.77 -4.09 0.18
C LYS A 80 -23.12 -5.11 -0.91
N ALA A 81 -22.13 -5.52 -1.69
CA ALA A 81 -22.32 -6.49 -2.75
C ALA A 81 -22.42 -7.95 -2.25
N GLN A 82 -22.15 -8.21 -0.97
CA GLN A 82 -22.00 -9.55 -0.39
C GLN A 82 -21.00 -10.42 -1.19
N GLN A 83 -19.98 -9.77 -1.76
CA GLN A 83 -18.96 -10.40 -2.57
C GLN A 83 -17.66 -10.47 -1.79
N ARG A 84 -16.87 -11.50 -2.07
CA ARG A 84 -15.53 -11.64 -1.50
C ARG A 84 -14.56 -10.57 -2.04
N LEU A 85 -14.73 -10.18 -3.31
CA LEU A 85 -13.88 -9.22 -4.01
C LEU A 85 -14.68 -8.00 -4.43
N ALA A 86 -14.12 -6.81 -4.22
CA ALA A 86 -14.63 -5.57 -4.78
C ALA A 86 -14.12 -5.36 -6.21
N VAL A 87 -14.79 -4.53 -6.98
CA VAL A 87 -14.37 -4.15 -8.36
C VAL A 87 -12.98 -3.51 -8.34
N THR A 88 -12.62 -2.82 -7.26
CA THR A 88 -11.36 -2.09 -7.10
C THR A 88 -10.21 -2.93 -6.53
N ASP A 89 -10.41 -4.21 -6.23
CA ASP A 89 -9.36 -5.05 -5.62
C ASP A 89 -8.07 -5.10 -6.45
N SER A 90 -8.19 -5.26 -7.78
CA SER A 90 -7.03 -5.30 -8.68
C SER A 90 -6.31 -3.96 -8.81
N TRP A 91 -6.91 -2.86 -8.34
CA TRP A 91 -6.27 -1.54 -8.40
C TRP A 91 -5.17 -1.36 -7.36
N HIS A 92 -5.15 -2.20 -6.32
CA HIS A 92 -4.27 -2.06 -5.17
C HIS A 92 -2.95 -2.83 -5.28
N SER A 93 -2.75 -3.66 -6.31
CA SER A 93 -1.58 -4.52 -6.41
C SER A 93 -1.07 -4.69 -7.84
N VAL A 94 0.15 -5.21 -7.95
CA VAL A 94 0.76 -5.70 -9.19
C VAL A 94 1.48 -6.99 -8.87
N MET A 95 0.81 -8.13 -8.97
CA MET A 95 1.37 -9.41 -8.55
C MET A 95 2.32 -9.97 -9.61
N LEU A 96 3.62 -9.76 -9.39
CA LEU A 96 4.70 -10.30 -10.22
C LEU A 96 5.27 -11.56 -9.58
N GLU A 97 5.26 -12.67 -10.31
CA GLU A 97 5.89 -13.91 -9.85
C GLU A 97 7.40 -13.76 -9.69
N LEU A 98 7.97 -14.24 -8.57
CA LEU A 98 9.39 -14.09 -8.28
C LEU A 98 10.31 -14.79 -9.29
N ASP A 99 9.85 -15.89 -9.88
CA ASP A 99 10.59 -16.68 -10.85
C ASP A 99 10.37 -16.21 -12.30
N HIS A 100 9.22 -15.59 -12.60
CA HIS A 100 8.82 -15.13 -13.93
C HIS A 100 8.13 -13.76 -13.92
N PRO A 101 8.82 -12.67 -13.51
CA PRO A 101 8.21 -11.35 -13.45
C PRO A 101 7.87 -10.83 -14.85
N ASP A 102 6.58 -10.59 -15.11
CA ASP A 102 6.09 -10.06 -16.38
C ASP A 102 5.14 -8.87 -16.16
N MET A 103 5.71 -7.67 -16.16
CA MET A 103 4.95 -6.41 -16.04
C MET A 103 3.91 -6.23 -17.14
N LYS A 104 4.16 -6.72 -18.37
CA LYS A 104 3.22 -6.53 -19.48
C LYS A 104 1.97 -7.37 -19.34
N SER A 105 2.09 -8.54 -18.72
CA SER A 105 0.94 -9.37 -18.39
C SER A 105 0.21 -8.89 -17.14
N ALA A 106 0.94 -8.32 -16.19
CA ALA A 106 0.37 -7.81 -14.94
C ALA A 106 -0.34 -6.45 -15.11
N CYS A 107 0.13 -5.62 -16.04
CA CYS A 107 -0.40 -4.27 -16.31
C CYS A 107 -0.47 -4.04 -17.82
N THR A 108 -1.65 -3.85 -18.37
CA THR A 108 -1.87 -3.76 -19.82
C THR A 108 -1.85 -2.32 -20.35
N GLU A 109 -1.69 -1.33 -19.48
CA GLU A 109 -1.67 0.11 -19.79
C GLU A 109 -2.85 0.53 -20.70
N PRO A 110 -4.10 0.26 -20.30
CA PRO A 110 -5.25 0.53 -21.15
C PRO A 110 -5.43 2.03 -21.37
N THR A 111 -5.62 2.43 -22.62
CA THR A 111 -5.93 3.81 -22.95
C THR A 111 -7.42 4.08 -22.68
N LEU A 112 -7.70 5.00 -21.75
CA LEU A 112 -9.07 5.43 -21.51
C LEU A 112 -9.58 6.29 -22.68
N PRO A 113 -10.83 6.06 -23.16
CA PRO A 113 -11.48 6.98 -24.08
C PRO A 113 -11.51 8.40 -23.51
N ALA A 114 -11.40 9.40 -24.39
CA ALA A 114 -11.46 10.81 -23.97
C ALA A 114 -12.74 11.10 -23.17
N GLY A 115 -12.58 11.68 -21.98
CA GLY A 115 -13.68 12.02 -21.09
C GLY A 115 -14.19 10.86 -20.21
N THR A 116 -13.54 9.69 -20.23
CA THR A 116 -13.85 8.61 -19.29
C THR A 116 -13.12 8.88 -17.97
N PRO A 117 -13.83 8.99 -16.84
CA PRO A 117 -13.19 9.11 -15.53
C PRO A 117 -12.30 7.89 -15.20
N ALA A 118 -11.18 8.11 -14.55
CA ALA A 118 -10.26 7.06 -14.14
C ALA A 118 -10.94 5.98 -13.26
N SER A 119 -11.90 6.38 -12.43
CA SER A 119 -12.71 5.49 -11.60
C SER A 119 -13.65 4.57 -12.39
N GLN A 120 -13.94 4.87 -13.66
CA GLN A 120 -14.79 4.06 -14.56
C GLN A 120 -13.98 3.27 -15.58
N GLY A 121 -12.67 3.44 -15.59
CA GLY A 121 -11.77 2.70 -16.48
C GLY A 121 -11.66 1.23 -16.08
N PRO A 122 -11.05 0.42 -16.97
CA PRO A 122 -10.81 -0.98 -16.68
C PRO A 122 -10.03 -1.16 -15.39
N ALA A 123 -10.37 -2.20 -14.65
CA ALA A 123 -9.69 -2.58 -13.42
C ALA A 123 -8.51 -3.47 -13.81
N ASP A 124 -7.33 -2.87 -13.92
CA ASP A 124 -6.17 -3.61 -14.40
C ASP A 124 -5.14 -3.82 -13.28
N CYS A 125 -4.38 -2.80 -12.95
CA CYS A 125 -3.36 -2.90 -11.90
C CYS A 125 -3.13 -1.54 -11.22
N ALA A 126 -2.42 -1.54 -10.10
CA ALA A 126 -2.10 -0.33 -9.36
C ALA A 126 -1.29 0.69 -10.21
N VAL A 127 -0.34 0.23 -11.04
CA VAL A 127 0.45 1.11 -11.93
C VAL A 127 -0.45 1.88 -12.89
N ASP A 128 -1.38 1.18 -13.54
CA ASP A 128 -2.30 1.80 -14.49
C ASP A 128 -3.20 2.82 -13.81
N LYS A 129 -3.70 2.48 -12.63
CA LYS A 129 -4.56 3.38 -11.86
C LYS A 129 -3.84 4.61 -11.34
N VAL A 130 -2.62 4.48 -10.84
CA VAL A 130 -1.80 5.65 -10.46
C VAL A 130 -1.58 6.58 -11.64
N ASN A 131 -1.25 6.06 -12.83
CA ASN A 131 -1.08 6.86 -14.03
C ASN A 131 -2.39 7.55 -14.46
N GLN A 132 -3.51 6.82 -14.45
CA GLN A 132 -4.82 7.35 -14.82
C GLN A 132 -5.29 8.45 -13.87
N PHE A 133 -5.20 8.23 -12.56
CA PHE A 133 -5.59 9.22 -11.56
C PHE A 133 -4.66 10.44 -11.54
N ALA A 134 -3.36 10.27 -11.75
CA ALA A 134 -2.44 11.41 -11.88
C ALA A 134 -2.77 12.28 -13.10
N ALA A 135 -3.11 11.65 -14.24
CA ALA A 135 -3.57 12.36 -15.44
C ALA A 135 -4.90 13.09 -15.20
N GLU A 136 -5.85 12.45 -14.52
CA GLU A 136 -7.15 13.04 -14.17
C GLU A 136 -7.01 14.22 -13.23
N LEU A 137 -6.17 14.09 -12.17
CA LEU A 137 -5.89 15.18 -11.25
C LEU A 137 -5.29 16.41 -11.95
N SER A 138 -4.45 16.18 -12.99
CA SER A 138 -3.83 17.22 -13.82
C SER A 138 -4.76 17.79 -14.89
N SER A 139 -5.90 17.15 -15.17
CA SER A 139 -6.80 17.49 -16.28
C SER A 139 -7.41 18.89 -16.11
N LYS A 140 -7.53 19.63 -17.22
CA LYS A 140 -8.26 20.91 -17.25
C LYS A 140 -9.77 20.74 -17.39
N THR A 141 -10.23 19.55 -17.78
CA THR A 141 -11.63 19.25 -18.10
C THR A 141 -12.31 18.36 -17.06
N ALA A 142 -11.55 17.66 -16.23
CA ALA A 142 -12.10 16.87 -15.13
C ALA A 142 -12.83 17.77 -14.12
N SER A 143 -13.98 17.32 -13.65
CA SER A 143 -14.78 18.00 -12.62
C SER A 143 -14.06 18.02 -11.26
N ALA A 144 -14.50 18.88 -10.37
CA ALA A 144 -13.96 18.93 -9.01
C ALA A 144 -14.15 17.60 -8.25
N GLY A 145 -15.26 16.89 -8.47
CA GLY A 145 -15.52 15.58 -7.86
C GLY A 145 -14.58 14.49 -8.39
N GLU A 146 -14.33 14.46 -9.71
CA GLU A 146 -13.37 13.52 -10.32
C GLU A 146 -11.96 13.77 -9.78
N LYS A 147 -11.53 15.02 -9.69
CA LYS A 147 -10.22 15.37 -9.13
C LYS A 147 -10.09 15.02 -7.65
N LEU A 148 -11.13 15.23 -6.85
CA LEU A 148 -11.13 14.82 -5.46
C LEU A 148 -11.00 13.30 -5.33
N LEU A 149 -11.75 12.54 -6.14
CA LEU A 149 -11.66 11.09 -6.16
C LEU A 149 -10.27 10.61 -6.60
N ALA A 150 -9.69 11.25 -7.64
CA ALA A 150 -8.34 10.98 -8.08
C ALA A 150 -7.30 11.25 -6.98
N LEU A 151 -7.44 12.35 -6.23
CA LEU A 151 -6.58 12.64 -5.10
C LEU A 151 -6.65 11.52 -4.03
N LYS A 152 -7.85 11.12 -3.63
CA LYS A 152 -8.08 10.07 -2.61
C LYS A 152 -7.45 8.73 -3.02
N TYR A 153 -7.62 8.31 -4.29
CA TYR A 153 -6.97 7.10 -4.79
C TYR A 153 -5.44 7.24 -4.86
N LEU A 154 -4.91 8.40 -5.26
CA LEU A 154 -3.45 8.60 -5.31
C LEU A 154 -2.81 8.54 -3.91
N LEU A 155 -3.47 9.08 -2.88
CA LEU A 155 -3.01 9.00 -1.50
C LEU A 155 -2.82 7.56 -1.02
N ASN A 156 -3.62 6.64 -1.53
CA ASN A 156 -3.58 5.22 -1.18
C ASN A 156 -2.70 4.41 -2.15
N LEU A 157 -3.01 4.40 -3.44
CA LEU A 157 -2.39 3.49 -4.42
C LEU A 157 -0.89 3.74 -4.63
N VAL A 158 -0.40 4.97 -4.42
CA VAL A 158 1.05 5.22 -4.46
C VAL A 158 1.73 4.52 -3.29
N ALA A 159 1.09 4.46 -2.12
CA ALA A 159 1.59 3.69 -0.98
C ALA A 159 1.64 2.19 -1.30
N ASP A 160 0.58 1.65 -1.90
CA ASP A 160 0.46 0.24 -2.28
C ASP A 160 1.61 -0.22 -3.18
N LEU A 161 2.00 0.58 -4.19
CA LEU A 161 3.12 0.28 -5.09
C LEU A 161 4.48 0.19 -4.38
N HIS A 162 4.58 0.68 -3.16
CA HIS A 162 5.82 0.67 -2.37
C HIS A 162 5.83 -0.43 -1.30
N GLN A 163 4.75 -1.18 -1.15
CA GLN A 163 4.73 -2.35 -0.28
C GLN A 163 5.25 -3.56 -1.06
N PRO A 164 6.41 -4.13 -0.68
CA PRO A 164 7.07 -5.16 -1.47
C PRO A 164 6.21 -6.39 -1.77
N LEU A 165 5.36 -6.82 -0.83
CA LEU A 165 4.51 -8.01 -0.99
C LEU A 165 3.20 -7.73 -1.77
N TYR A 166 2.92 -6.46 -2.12
CA TYR A 166 1.81 -6.10 -3.01
C TYR A 166 2.22 -6.04 -4.48
N VAL A 167 3.52 -6.15 -4.73
CA VAL A 167 4.06 -6.15 -6.10
C VAL A 167 4.81 -7.44 -6.42
N SER A 168 4.71 -8.46 -5.56
CA SER A 168 5.43 -9.73 -5.72
C SER A 168 4.61 -10.91 -5.22
N ASP A 169 4.76 -12.06 -5.87
CA ASP A 169 4.20 -13.33 -5.43
C ASP A 169 5.22 -14.46 -5.57
N ASP A 170 5.26 -15.35 -4.59
CA ASP A 170 6.00 -16.62 -4.59
C ASP A 170 5.00 -17.79 -4.59
N HIS A 171 3.99 -17.72 -5.45
CA HIS A 171 2.87 -18.66 -5.51
C HIS A 171 2.14 -18.83 -4.17
N ASN A 172 2.08 -17.75 -3.37
CA ASN A 172 1.56 -17.78 -2.00
C ASN A 172 0.65 -16.58 -1.66
N ASP A 173 0.07 -15.96 -2.70
CA ASP A 173 -0.83 -14.83 -2.57
C ASP A 173 -0.14 -13.62 -1.89
N GLY A 174 1.09 -13.28 -2.39
CA GLY A 174 1.89 -12.18 -1.87
C GLY A 174 2.22 -12.34 -0.38
N GLY A 175 2.49 -13.56 0.07
CA GLY A 175 2.84 -13.84 1.47
C GLY A 175 1.68 -14.19 2.40
N GLU A 176 0.42 -14.11 1.95
CA GLU A 176 -0.74 -14.47 2.77
C GLU A 176 -0.77 -15.95 3.17
N GLN A 177 -0.20 -16.82 2.35
CA GLN A 177 -0.14 -18.25 2.63
C GLN A 177 1.18 -18.67 3.30
N THR A 178 2.05 -17.73 3.63
CA THR A 178 3.34 -17.97 4.29
C THR A 178 3.23 -17.66 5.77
N LEU A 179 3.17 -18.70 6.61
CA LEU A 179 3.07 -18.54 8.05
C LEU A 179 4.43 -18.23 8.67
N VAL A 180 4.46 -17.21 9.51
CA VAL A 180 5.65 -16.74 10.21
C VAL A 180 5.36 -16.50 11.68
N SER A 181 6.42 -16.51 12.49
CA SER A 181 6.41 -16.09 13.90
C SER A 181 7.77 -15.51 14.25
N GLY A 182 7.89 -14.81 15.36
CA GLY A 182 9.15 -14.21 15.82
C GLY A 182 9.08 -12.71 15.96
N GLY A 183 10.19 -12.08 16.30
CA GLY A 183 10.24 -10.64 16.51
C GLY A 183 9.38 -10.11 17.66
N GLY A 184 8.78 -10.97 18.49
CA GLY A 184 7.88 -10.55 19.59
C GLY A 184 6.41 -10.38 19.16
N GLY A 185 6.07 -10.49 17.87
CA GLY A 185 4.70 -10.49 17.36
C GLY A 185 4.00 -11.83 17.53
N GLU A 186 2.67 -11.83 17.44
CA GLU A 186 1.86 -13.05 17.43
C GLU A 186 2.06 -13.79 16.08
N PRO A 187 1.95 -15.15 16.05
CA PRO A 187 2.02 -15.89 14.80
C PRO A 187 1.02 -15.37 13.76
N GLY A 188 1.48 -15.11 12.55
CA GLY A 188 0.67 -14.53 11.48
C GLY A 188 1.16 -14.91 10.10
N THR A 189 0.74 -14.18 9.08
CA THR A 189 1.23 -14.32 7.71
C THR A 189 2.42 -13.41 7.46
N LEU A 190 3.27 -13.76 6.49
CA LEU A 190 4.39 -12.91 6.09
C LEU A 190 3.89 -11.52 5.66
N ARG A 191 2.78 -11.48 4.93
CA ARG A 191 2.13 -10.23 4.53
C ARG A 191 1.74 -9.39 5.75
N HIS A 192 1.02 -9.95 6.73
CA HIS A 192 0.63 -9.23 7.93
C HIS A 192 1.84 -8.64 8.69
N TYR A 193 2.94 -9.38 8.77
CA TYR A 193 4.16 -8.88 9.39
C TYR A 193 4.73 -7.66 8.67
N TRP A 194 4.71 -7.66 7.32
CA TRP A 194 5.20 -6.54 6.52
C TRP A 194 4.21 -5.37 6.47
N ASP A 195 2.91 -5.65 6.58
CA ASP A 195 1.87 -4.62 6.53
C ASP A 195 1.72 -3.87 7.87
N SER A 196 1.88 -4.57 9.00
CA SER A 196 1.55 -4.06 10.34
C SER A 196 2.67 -4.28 11.35
N GLU A 197 3.00 -5.54 11.69
CA GLU A 197 3.87 -5.86 12.82
C GLU A 197 5.22 -5.14 12.78
N PHE A 198 5.83 -5.01 11.59
CA PHE A 198 7.11 -4.30 11.45
C PHE A 198 6.96 -2.78 11.45
N ILE A 199 5.79 -2.24 11.14
CA ILE A 199 5.50 -0.81 11.27
C ILE A 199 5.38 -0.41 12.73
N ASP A 200 4.76 -1.25 13.56
CA ASP A 200 4.60 -1.03 15.01
C ASP A 200 5.96 -0.82 15.71
N TYR A 201 7.05 -1.39 15.18
CA TYR A 201 8.41 -1.12 15.70
C TYR A 201 8.90 0.32 15.45
N LEU A 202 8.28 1.07 14.55
CA LEU A 202 8.62 2.47 14.30
C LEU A 202 8.01 3.41 15.36
N GLY A 203 6.92 2.99 16.03
CA GLY A 203 6.21 3.73 17.07
C GLY A 203 4.70 3.61 16.96
N ASP A 204 3.97 4.24 17.89
CA ASP A 204 2.51 4.15 18.02
C ASP A 204 1.77 5.35 17.38
N ASP A 205 2.47 6.38 16.89
CA ASP A 205 1.88 7.60 16.33
C ASP A 205 2.49 7.88 14.95
N PRO A 206 1.69 7.86 13.88
CA PRO A 206 2.16 8.08 12.51
C PRO A 206 2.85 9.44 12.31
N LYS A 207 2.47 10.47 13.08
CA LYS A 207 3.04 11.80 12.86
C LYS A 207 4.50 11.93 13.26
N PRO A 208 4.97 11.58 14.47
CA PRO A 208 6.39 11.58 14.82
C PRO A 208 7.24 10.69 13.90
N ILE A 209 6.71 9.55 13.45
CA ILE A 209 7.39 8.64 12.53
C ILE A 209 7.60 9.34 11.18
N ALA A 210 6.56 9.96 10.64
CA ALA A 210 6.63 10.70 9.39
C ALA A 210 7.58 11.90 9.47
N ASP A 211 7.55 12.67 10.59
CA ASP A 211 8.42 13.79 10.84
C ASP A 211 9.90 13.34 10.83
N ASP A 212 10.23 12.26 11.53
CA ASP A 212 11.60 11.72 11.60
C ASP A 212 12.09 11.20 10.24
N ILE A 213 11.24 10.49 9.48
CA ILE A 213 11.58 10.02 8.13
C ILE A 213 11.80 11.20 7.18
N ALA A 214 10.91 12.19 7.20
CA ALA A 214 11.02 13.37 6.36
C ALA A 214 12.28 14.19 6.70
N ASP A 215 12.62 14.34 7.97
CA ASP A 215 13.85 14.98 8.41
C ASP A 215 15.09 14.23 7.92
N GLY A 216 15.09 12.90 7.98
CA GLY A 216 16.15 12.06 7.45
C GLY A 216 16.38 12.28 5.94
N VAL A 217 15.32 12.32 5.15
CA VAL A 217 15.38 12.61 3.70
C VAL A 217 15.92 14.02 3.45
N ARG A 218 15.51 15.01 4.25
CA ARG A 218 15.98 16.41 4.15
C ARG A 218 17.45 16.53 4.48
N GLN A 219 17.88 15.93 5.58
CA GLN A 219 19.28 15.95 6.04
C GLN A 219 20.22 15.26 5.06
N SER A 220 19.81 14.13 4.51
CA SER A 220 20.58 13.38 3.50
C SER A 220 20.51 13.99 2.10
N LYS A 221 19.64 14.99 1.87
CA LYS A 221 19.40 15.65 0.56
C LYS A 221 19.05 14.64 -0.54
N THR A 222 18.25 13.63 -0.20
CA THR A 222 17.92 12.52 -1.13
C THR A 222 16.60 12.70 -1.86
N PHE A 223 15.83 13.78 -1.59
CA PHE A 223 14.53 14.04 -2.21
C PHE A 223 14.58 13.91 -3.75
N ASP A 224 15.45 14.65 -4.42
CA ASP A 224 15.56 14.65 -5.90
C ASP A 224 15.93 13.28 -6.48
N LYS A 225 16.64 12.46 -5.71
CA LYS A 225 16.98 11.09 -6.10
C LYS A 225 15.77 10.16 -5.92
N MET A 226 15.10 10.26 -4.79
CA MET A 226 13.95 9.39 -4.44
C MET A 226 12.72 9.69 -5.29
N SER A 227 12.48 10.94 -5.70
CA SER A 227 11.32 11.34 -6.50
C SER A 227 11.34 10.86 -7.95
N LYS A 228 12.47 10.31 -8.42
CA LYS A 228 12.63 9.86 -9.81
C LYS A 228 11.89 8.57 -10.10
N GLY A 229 11.73 8.31 -11.41
CA GLY A 229 11.11 7.10 -11.94
C GLY A 229 9.62 7.24 -12.20
N THR A 230 9.05 6.20 -12.74
CA THR A 230 7.64 6.03 -13.06
C THR A 230 7.00 5.04 -12.10
N PRO A 231 5.67 4.94 -12.01
CA PRO A 231 5.01 3.90 -11.22
C PRO A 231 5.50 2.48 -11.55
N SER A 232 5.80 2.19 -12.83
CA SER A 232 6.40 0.91 -13.24
C SER A 232 7.81 0.70 -12.68
N ASP A 233 8.65 1.76 -12.69
CA ASP A 233 10.01 1.68 -12.11
C ASP A 233 9.94 1.44 -10.60
N TRP A 234 9.00 2.08 -9.91
CA TRP A 234 8.80 1.93 -8.46
C TRP A 234 8.32 0.53 -8.08
N THR A 235 7.42 -0.04 -8.90
CA THR A 235 6.96 -1.43 -8.77
C THR A 235 8.13 -2.40 -8.88
N LEU A 236 8.98 -2.26 -9.92
CA LEU A 236 10.15 -3.13 -10.10
C LEU A 236 11.18 -2.95 -9.00
N GLU A 237 11.34 -1.75 -8.45
CA GLU A 237 12.20 -1.48 -7.30
C GLU A 237 11.67 -2.21 -6.05
N ALA A 238 10.37 -2.09 -5.74
CA ALA A 238 9.74 -2.76 -4.61
C ALA A 238 9.74 -4.29 -4.78
N PHE A 239 9.53 -4.79 -6.01
CA PHE A 239 9.68 -6.21 -6.35
C PHE A 239 11.09 -6.73 -6.05
N GLY A 240 12.12 -5.96 -6.43
CA GLY A 240 13.51 -6.31 -6.11
C GLY A 240 13.75 -6.44 -4.61
N LEU A 241 13.18 -5.53 -3.82
CA LEU A 241 13.25 -5.58 -2.36
C LEU A 241 12.47 -6.77 -1.78
N ALA A 242 11.31 -7.11 -2.32
CA ALA A 242 10.59 -8.31 -1.91
C ALA A 242 11.44 -9.56 -2.12
N LYS A 243 12.01 -9.70 -3.32
CA LYS A 243 12.87 -10.83 -3.68
C LYS A 243 14.10 -10.95 -2.79
N GLU A 244 14.75 -9.83 -2.46
CA GLU A 244 15.99 -9.80 -1.68
C GLU A 244 15.71 -9.91 -0.17
N HIS A 245 14.78 -9.14 0.36
CA HIS A 245 14.59 -8.95 1.80
C HIS A 245 13.41 -9.76 2.34
N ALA A 246 12.23 -9.72 1.71
CA ALA A 246 11.06 -10.40 2.26
C ALA A 246 11.14 -11.92 2.09
N TYR A 247 11.38 -12.40 0.88
CA TYR A 247 11.46 -13.82 0.58
C TYR A 247 12.89 -14.37 0.67
N GLY A 248 13.87 -13.62 0.16
CA GLY A 248 15.25 -14.08 0.03
C GLY A 248 15.98 -14.27 1.34
N LYS A 249 15.54 -13.63 2.41
CA LYS A 249 16.12 -13.74 3.77
C LYS A 249 15.29 -14.64 4.69
N LEU A 250 14.20 -15.26 4.22
CA LEU A 250 13.50 -16.23 5.05
C LEU A 250 14.44 -17.35 5.51
N PRO A 251 14.40 -17.73 6.80
CA PRO A 251 15.21 -18.81 7.32
C PRO A 251 14.76 -20.18 6.78
N ALA A 252 15.36 -21.26 7.25
CA ALA A 252 14.90 -22.60 6.91
C ALA A 252 13.47 -22.82 7.42
N LYS A 253 12.61 -23.41 6.55
CA LYS A 253 11.23 -23.77 6.88
C LYS A 253 11.19 -24.80 8.01
N ARG A 254 10.32 -24.61 8.98
CA ARG A 254 10.07 -25.56 10.05
C ARG A 254 9.33 -26.81 9.55
N PRO A 255 9.33 -27.92 10.34
CA PRO A 255 8.60 -29.15 9.97
C PRO A 255 7.08 -28.95 9.80
N ASP A 256 6.49 -27.97 10.48
CA ASP A 256 5.07 -27.60 10.35
C ASP A 256 4.77 -26.69 9.15
N GLY A 257 5.80 -26.30 8.39
CA GLY A 257 5.68 -25.46 7.22
C GLY A 257 5.78 -23.97 7.50
N SER A 258 5.89 -23.53 8.75
CA SER A 258 6.07 -22.13 9.14
C SER A 258 7.54 -21.70 9.15
N TYR A 259 7.78 -20.41 9.37
CA TYR A 259 9.12 -19.84 9.55
C TYR A 259 9.23 -19.13 10.91
N GLU A 260 10.38 -19.26 11.58
CA GLU A 260 10.73 -18.43 12.74
C GLU A 260 11.67 -17.32 12.29
N LEU A 261 11.19 -16.10 12.32
CA LEU A 261 11.94 -14.93 11.88
C LEU A 261 13.02 -14.57 12.90
N PRO A 262 14.32 -14.65 12.54
CA PRO A 262 15.39 -14.27 13.44
C PRO A 262 15.48 -12.73 13.59
N PRO A 263 16.14 -12.22 14.65
CA PRO A 263 16.24 -10.78 14.90
C PRO A 263 16.87 -9.96 13.77
N ASP A 264 17.81 -10.52 13.02
CA ASP A 264 18.43 -9.87 11.88
C ASP A 264 17.47 -9.74 10.69
N TYR A 265 16.58 -10.71 10.46
CA TYR A 265 15.49 -10.59 9.49
C TYR A 265 14.55 -9.44 9.86
N VAL A 266 14.14 -9.37 11.14
CA VAL A 266 13.24 -8.32 11.63
C VAL A 266 13.87 -6.93 11.45
N THR A 267 15.14 -6.76 11.85
CA THR A 267 15.85 -5.49 11.72
C THR A 267 15.96 -5.06 10.26
N ASP A 268 16.34 -5.95 9.37
CA ASP A 268 16.47 -5.69 7.94
C ASP A 268 15.12 -5.33 7.29
N SER A 269 14.04 -6.02 7.70
CA SER A 269 12.68 -5.73 7.24
C SER A 269 12.24 -4.33 7.64
N ILE A 270 12.46 -3.94 8.91
CA ILE A 270 12.13 -2.61 9.42
C ILE A 270 12.88 -1.50 8.66
N GLU A 271 14.19 -1.70 8.39
CA GLU A 271 14.98 -0.75 7.60
C GLU A 271 14.47 -0.63 6.17
N THR A 272 14.10 -1.76 5.55
CA THR A 272 13.52 -1.78 4.20
C THR A 272 12.17 -1.08 4.16
N ILE A 273 11.30 -1.33 5.13
CA ILE A 273 10.00 -0.67 5.27
C ILE A 273 10.18 0.83 5.43
N ARG A 274 11.05 1.27 6.35
CA ARG A 274 11.35 2.69 6.55
C ARG A 274 11.80 3.39 5.26
N LEU A 275 12.64 2.73 4.46
CA LEU A 275 13.06 3.22 3.15
C LEU A 275 11.88 3.33 2.17
N GLN A 276 10.99 2.35 2.14
CA GLN A 276 9.84 2.35 1.25
C GLN A 276 8.79 3.39 1.65
N LEU A 277 8.56 3.61 2.93
CA LEU A 277 7.72 4.71 3.44
C LEU A 277 8.27 6.07 2.99
N ALA A 278 9.60 6.28 3.11
CA ALA A 278 10.25 7.51 2.64
C ALA A 278 10.07 7.73 1.13
N ARG A 279 10.30 6.68 0.32
CA ARG A 279 10.15 6.74 -1.15
C ARG A 279 8.72 7.02 -1.56
N ALA A 280 7.77 6.31 -0.96
CA ALA A 280 6.34 6.48 -1.24
C ALA A 280 5.88 7.91 -0.97
N GLY A 281 6.20 8.48 0.21
CA GLY A 281 5.83 9.84 0.55
C GLY A 281 6.47 10.90 -0.36
N VAL A 282 7.77 10.76 -0.68
CA VAL A 282 8.48 11.67 -1.61
C VAL A 282 7.87 11.60 -3.02
N ARG A 283 7.56 10.41 -3.52
CA ARG A 283 6.98 10.19 -4.86
C ARG A 283 5.53 10.67 -4.94
N LEU A 284 4.75 10.45 -3.89
CA LEU A 284 3.41 11.00 -3.77
C LEU A 284 3.44 12.53 -3.81
N ALA A 285 4.31 13.18 -3.03
CA ALA A 285 4.50 14.62 -3.08
C ALA A 285 4.89 15.12 -4.48
N ALA A 286 5.80 14.42 -5.16
CA ALA A 286 6.20 14.77 -6.52
C ALA A 286 5.04 14.69 -7.51
N ILE A 287 4.19 13.64 -7.44
CA ILE A 287 2.98 13.54 -8.26
C ILE A 287 2.03 14.71 -7.97
N LEU A 288 1.75 15.00 -6.70
CA LEU A 288 0.80 16.04 -6.31
C LEU A 288 1.31 17.44 -6.72
N ASN A 289 2.60 17.73 -6.49
CA ASN A 289 3.22 18.99 -6.91
C ASN A 289 3.17 19.16 -8.43
N HIS A 290 3.42 18.08 -9.20
CA HIS A 290 3.32 18.13 -10.66
C HIS A 290 1.88 18.33 -11.14
N SER A 291 0.92 17.62 -10.54
CA SER A 291 -0.48 17.60 -11.00
C SER A 291 -1.25 18.86 -10.62
N LEU A 292 -0.98 19.43 -9.46
CA LEU A 292 -1.69 20.59 -8.90
C LEU A 292 -0.88 21.87 -8.92
N GLY A 293 0.42 21.79 -9.18
CA GLY A 293 1.30 22.95 -9.29
C GLY A 293 0.88 23.90 -10.41
N ALA A 294 1.34 25.15 -10.32
CA ALA A 294 1.18 26.09 -11.43
C ALA A 294 2.03 25.57 -12.62
N LYS A 295 1.39 25.28 -13.76
CA LYS A 295 2.15 25.08 -14.99
C LYS A 295 2.74 26.43 -15.37
N GLY A 296 4.07 26.58 -15.22
CA GLY A 296 4.81 27.75 -15.68
C GLY A 296 4.66 27.97 -17.18
#